data_d91e32656cb5652fad2b53a2e39045bf
#
_entry.id   d91e32656cb5652fad2b53a2e39045bf
#
_cell.length_a   1.000
_cell.length_b   1.000
_cell.length_c   1.000
_cell.angle_alpha   90.00
_cell.angle_beta   90.00
_cell.angle_gamma   90.00
#
_symmetry.space_group_name_H-M   'P 1'
#
loop_
_entity.id
_entity.type
_entity.pdbx_description
1 polymer ?
#
loop_
_entity_poly.entity_id
_entity_poly.type
_entity_poly.pdbx_seq_one_letter_code
_entity_poly.pdbx_strand_id
1 'polypeptide(L)'
;MEEESINKDIQWFARILALICYYELGDVDFLDYQVKSVYRFLLKQDDLYKVQKIIIKFLKTLPYLSAETTKEKINEHLKVFKRLQHDPFEKRPFLYLDIVSWLESKIQ
;
A
#
# COMPACT_ATOMS: atom_id res chain seq x y z
N MET A 1 -6.04 23.39 0.58
CA MET A 1 -5.34 23.94 1.73
C MET A 1 -4.54 22.85 2.41
N GLU A 2 -3.48 23.26 3.08
CA GLU A 2 -2.54 22.32 3.71
C GLU A 2 -3.21 21.39 4.72
N GLU A 3 -4.15 21.92 5.52
CA GLU A 3 -4.87 21.16 6.52
C GLU A 3 -5.70 20.03 5.91
N GLU A 4 -6.37 20.28 4.79
CA GLU A 4 -7.14 19.27 4.08
C GLU A 4 -6.24 18.18 3.52
N SER A 5 -5.06 18.55 3.00
CA SER A 5 -4.09 17.60 2.47
C SER A 5 -3.57 16.69 3.57
N ILE A 6 -3.28 17.23 4.76
CA ILE A 6 -2.83 16.45 5.91
C ILE A 6 -3.91 15.47 6.34
N ASN A 7 -5.17 15.90 6.38
CA ASN A 7 -6.28 15.03 6.76
C ASN A 7 -6.46 13.87 5.76
N LYS A 8 -6.34 14.15 4.47
CA LYS A 8 -6.41 13.11 3.45
C LYS A 8 -5.27 12.10 3.60
N ASP A 9 -4.07 12.60 3.86
CA ASP A 9 -2.88 11.75 4.04
C ASP A 9 -3.05 10.82 5.24
N ILE A 10 -3.54 11.35 6.35
CA ILE A 10 -3.76 10.56 7.57
C ILE A 10 -4.84 9.50 7.32
N GLN A 11 -5.92 9.85 6.65
CA GLN A 11 -7.00 8.90 6.33
C GLN A 11 -6.50 7.78 5.43
N TRP A 12 -5.73 8.12 4.40
CA TRP A 12 -5.13 7.10 3.52
C TRP A 12 -4.19 6.20 4.30
N PHE A 13 -3.28 6.79 5.08
CA PHE A 13 -2.31 6.05 5.86
C PHE A 13 -2.99 5.08 6.83
N ALA A 14 -4.00 5.55 7.57
CA ALA A 14 -4.71 4.72 8.52
C ALA A 14 -5.38 3.52 7.84
N ARG A 15 -5.99 3.74 6.67
CA ARG A 15 -6.65 2.67 5.93
C ARG A 15 -5.67 1.63 5.40
N ILE A 16 -4.56 2.09 4.83
CA ILE A 16 -3.55 1.17 4.29
C ILE A 16 -2.87 0.40 5.44
N LEU A 17 -2.56 1.07 6.54
CA LEU A 17 -1.98 0.41 7.70
C LEU A 17 -2.89 -0.69 8.23
N ALA A 18 -4.20 -0.44 8.28
CA ALA A 18 -5.17 -1.45 8.68
C ALA A 18 -5.14 -2.67 7.74
N LEU A 19 -5.04 -2.44 6.44
CA LEU A 19 -4.94 -3.53 5.45
C LEU A 19 -3.68 -4.37 5.69
N ILE A 20 -2.56 -3.72 5.95
CA ILE A 20 -1.31 -4.41 6.24
C ILE A 20 -1.47 -5.28 7.51
N CYS A 21 -2.12 -4.75 8.53
CA CYS A 21 -2.37 -5.49 9.77
C CYS A 21 -3.23 -6.72 9.51
N TYR A 22 -4.30 -6.61 8.73
CA TYR A 22 -5.14 -7.76 8.39
C TYR A 22 -4.37 -8.81 7.59
N TYR A 23 -3.51 -8.36 6.68
CA TYR A 23 -2.63 -9.28 5.95
C TYR A 23 -1.71 -10.03 6.91
N GLU A 24 -1.08 -9.32 7.86
CA GLU A 24 -0.17 -9.94 8.82
C GLU A 24 -0.89 -10.92 9.76
N LEU A 25 -2.16 -10.65 10.07
CA LEU A 25 -2.98 -11.52 10.91
C LEU A 25 -3.48 -12.76 10.15
N GLY A 26 -3.33 -12.79 8.82
CA GLY A 26 -3.78 -13.91 8.01
C GLY A 26 -5.28 -13.98 7.79
N ASP A 27 -6.01 -12.91 8.08
CA ASP A 27 -7.45 -12.85 7.87
C ASP A 27 -7.76 -12.44 6.42
N VAL A 28 -7.67 -13.41 5.51
CA VAL A 28 -7.77 -13.18 4.07
C VAL A 28 -9.15 -12.67 3.66
N ASP A 29 -10.21 -13.25 4.22
CA ASP A 29 -11.57 -12.85 3.86
C ASP A 29 -11.87 -11.42 4.28
N PHE A 30 -11.50 -11.06 5.50
CA PHE A 30 -11.70 -9.70 5.99
C PHE A 30 -10.82 -8.71 5.24
N LEU A 31 -9.58 -9.07 4.95
CA LEU A 31 -8.67 -8.26 4.14
C LEU A 31 -9.27 -7.98 2.77
N ASP A 32 -9.78 -9.01 2.09
CA ASP A 32 -10.38 -8.86 0.76
C ASP A 32 -11.56 -7.88 0.79
N TYR A 33 -12.42 -8.01 1.78
CA TYR A 33 -13.54 -7.11 1.99
C TYR A 33 -13.08 -5.66 2.18
N GLN A 34 -12.09 -5.46 3.05
CA GLN A 34 -11.59 -4.13 3.37
C GLN A 34 -10.82 -3.50 2.19
N VAL A 35 -10.09 -4.29 1.42
CA VAL A 35 -9.41 -3.79 0.22
C VAL A 35 -10.40 -3.19 -0.75
N LYS A 36 -11.53 -3.86 -0.98
CA LYS A 36 -12.58 -3.36 -1.87
C LYS A 36 -13.16 -2.03 -1.38
N SER A 37 -13.38 -1.93 -0.07
CA SER A 37 -13.90 -0.71 0.55
C SER A 37 -12.91 0.46 0.42
N VAL A 38 -11.64 0.20 0.72
CA VAL A 38 -10.59 1.22 0.63
C VAL A 38 -10.37 1.67 -0.81
N TYR A 39 -10.39 0.72 -1.75
CA TYR A 39 -10.24 1.03 -3.18
C TYR A 39 -11.34 1.99 -3.65
N ARG A 40 -12.60 1.71 -3.26
CA ARG A 40 -13.73 2.59 -3.61
C ARG A 40 -13.58 3.98 -2.99
N PHE A 41 -13.11 4.04 -1.74
CA PHE A 41 -12.86 5.32 -1.07
C PHE A 41 -11.81 6.13 -1.83
N LEU A 42 -10.71 5.48 -2.22
CA LEU A 42 -9.61 6.16 -2.89
C LEU A 42 -9.94 6.58 -4.32
N LEU A 43 -10.79 5.82 -5.02
CA LEU A 43 -11.22 6.20 -6.38
C LEU A 43 -11.97 7.54 -6.41
N LYS A 44 -12.54 7.95 -5.30
CA LYS A 44 -13.24 9.23 -5.19
C LYS A 44 -12.29 10.41 -4.99
N GLN A 45 -11.00 10.13 -4.76
CA GLN A 45 -9.99 11.17 -4.61
C GLN A 45 -9.42 11.54 -5.97
N ASP A 46 -9.42 12.83 -6.30
CA ASP A 46 -8.98 13.30 -7.62
C ASP A 46 -7.46 13.28 -7.79
N ASP A 47 -6.73 13.31 -6.68
CA ASP A 47 -5.27 13.46 -6.66
C ASP A 47 -4.55 12.21 -6.14
N LEU A 48 -5.05 11.05 -6.51
CA LEU A 48 -4.48 9.78 -6.08
C LEU A 48 -3.10 9.53 -6.70
N TYR A 49 -2.11 9.26 -5.85
CA TYR A 49 -0.74 8.96 -6.30
C TYR A 49 -0.66 7.57 -6.92
N LYS A 50 0.26 7.40 -7.87
CA LYS A 50 0.52 6.08 -8.48
C LYS A 50 0.91 5.05 -7.42
N VAL A 51 1.75 5.46 -6.47
CA VAL A 51 2.20 4.56 -5.40
C VAL A 51 1.02 4.03 -4.59
N GLN A 52 0.02 4.86 -4.35
CA GLN A 52 -1.19 4.44 -3.61
C GLN A 52 -1.96 3.36 -4.36
N LYS A 53 -2.13 3.54 -5.66
CA LYS A 53 -2.80 2.54 -6.52
C LYS A 53 -2.03 1.22 -6.53
N ILE A 54 -0.71 1.30 -6.64
CA ILE A 54 0.15 0.12 -6.69
C ILE A 54 0.07 -0.65 -5.37
N ILE A 55 0.11 0.05 -4.23
CA ILE A 55 0.03 -0.58 -2.92
C ILE A 55 -1.28 -1.36 -2.76
N ILE A 56 -2.41 -0.76 -3.14
CA ILE A 56 -3.71 -1.40 -2.97
C ILE A 56 -3.83 -2.64 -3.87
N LYS A 57 -3.41 -2.53 -5.12
CA LYS A 57 -3.44 -3.68 -6.03
C LYS A 57 -2.55 -4.80 -5.53
N PHE A 58 -1.39 -4.45 -4.98
CA PHE A 58 -0.46 -5.41 -4.41
C PHE A 58 -1.07 -6.14 -3.22
N LEU A 59 -1.65 -5.40 -2.27
CA LEU A 59 -2.30 -5.99 -1.10
C LEU A 59 -3.51 -6.85 -1.47
N LYS A 60 -4.19 -6.52 -2.57
CA LYS A 60 -5.33 -7.31 -3.05
C LYS A 60 -4.90 -8.70 -3.52
N THR A 61 -3.74 -8.80 -4.17
CA THR A 61 -3.28 -10.06 -4.76
C THR A 61 -2.38 -10.87 -3.84
N LEU A 62 -1.64 -10.21 -2.96
CA LEU A 62 -0.61 -10.83 -2.13
C LEU A 62 -1.07 -12.05 -1.34
N PRO A 63 -2.26 -12.04 -0.67
CA PRO A 63 -2.68 -13.19 0.14
C PRO A 63 -2.94 -14.48 -0.64
N TYR A 64 -3.14 -14.37 -1.96
CA TYR A 64 -3.50 -15.50 -2.81
C TYR A 64 -2.30 -16.13 -3.49
N LEU A 65 -1.10 -15.59 -3.28
CA LEU A 65 0.12 -16.09 -3.91
C LEU A 65 0.77 -17.20 -3.09
N SER A 66 1.46 -18.13 -3.79
CA SER A 66 2.30 -19.12 -3.10
C SER A 66 3.47 -18.40 -2.40
N ALA A 67 4.13 -19.08 -1.47
CA ALA A 67 5.28 -18.49 -0.77
C ALA A 67 6.38 -18.06 -1.74
N GLU A 68 6.64 -18.88 -2.76
CA GLU A 68 7.66 -18.58 -3.76
C GLU A 68 7.29 -17.39 -4.63
N THR A 69 6.04 -17.35 -5.13
CA THR A 69 5.54 -16.24 -5.95
C THR A 69 5.45 -14.97 -5.13
N THR A 70 5.08 -15.07 -3.85
CA THR A 70 5.05 -13.91 -2.95
C THR A 70 6.41 -13.23 -2.87
N LYS A 71 7.47 -14.02 -2.71
CA LYS A 71 8.83 -13.50 -2.63
C LYS A 71 9.24 -12.79 -3.92
N GLU A 72 8.93 -13.39 -5.06
CA GLU A 72 9.20 -12.78 -6.37
C GLU A 72 8.45 -11.46 -6.54
N LYS A 73 7.18 -11.42 -6.18
CA LYS A 73 6.36 -10.21 -6.28
C LYS A 73 6.83 -9.11 -5.35
N ILE A 74 7.25 -9.47 -4.14
CA ILE A 74 7.83 -8.50 -3.21
C ILE A 74 9.09 -7.88 -3.81
N ASN A 75 9.97 -8.70 -4.38
CA ASN A 75 11.21 -8.20 -5.00
C ASN A 75 10.92 -7.25 -6.17
N GLU A 76 9.94 -7.59 -7.01
CA GLU A 76 9.54 -6.73 -8.13
C GLU A 76 9.02 -5.38 -7.62
N HIS A 77 8.15 -5.41 -6.62
CA HIS A 77 7.54 -4.20 -6.09
C HIS A 77 8.56 -3.35 -5.32
N LEU A 78 9.54 -3.96 -4.65
CA LEU A 78 10.61 -3.22 -4.00
C LEU A 78 11.38 -2.35 -4.99
N LYS A 79 11.67 -2.87 -6.17
CA LYS A 79 12.36 -2.09 -7.21
C LYS A 79 11.54 -0.88 -7.62
N VAL A 80 10.23 -1.07 -7.80
CA VAL A 80 9.31 0.01 -8.17
C VAL A 80 9.22 1.05 -7.06
N PHE A 81 9.02 0.63 -5.82
CA PHE A 81 8.86 1.55 -4.69
C PHE A 81 10.16 2.31 -4.37
N LYS A 82 11.31 1.67 -4.47
CA LYS A 82 12.60 2.34 -4.26
C LYS A 82 12.82 3.46 -5.29
N ARG A 83 12.35 3.26 -6.50
CA ARG A 83 12.41 4.29 -7.54
C ARG A 83 11.40 5.41 -7.26
N LEU A 84 10.16 5.06 -6.92
CA LEU A 84 9.10 6.03 -6.68
C LEU A 84 9.35 6.90 -5.45
N GLN A 85 10.03 6.39 -4.43
CA GLN A 85 10.29 7.19 -3.23
C GLN A 85 11.19 8.39 -3.50
N HIS A 86 11.93 8.39 -4.60
CA HIS A 86 12.78 9.50 -5.03
C HIS A 86 12.12 10.37 -6.10
N ASP A 87 10.94 10.00 -6.58
CA ASP A 87 10.19 10.77 -7.55
C ASP A 87 9.51 11.96 -6.86
N PRO A 88 9.80 13.21 -7.29
CA PRO A 88 9.24 14.39 -6.62
C PRO A 88 7.71 14.41 -6.60
N PHE A 89 7.05 13.74 -7.56
CA PHE A 89 5.59 13.70 -7.63
C PHE A 89 4.97 12.56 -6.84
N GLU A 90 5.78 11.54 -6.44
CA GLU A 90 5.26 10.32 -5.79
C GLU A 90 5.76 10.14 -4.35
N LYS A 91 6.69 10.95 -3.90
CA LYS A 91 7.36 10.71 -2.61
C LYS A 91 6.51 10.98 -1.37
N ARG A 92 5.44 11.78 -1.48
CA ARG A 92 4.64 12.21 -0.32
C ARG A 92 4.06 11.04 0.49
N PRO A 93 3.47 10.00 -0.13
CA PRO A 93 2.95 8.87 0.64
C PRO A 93 4.01 8.13 1.47
N PHE A 94 5.28 8.14 1.03
CA PHE A 94 6.37 7.49 1.76
C PHE A 94 6.72 8.22 3.06
N LEU A 95 6.29 9.47 3.23
CA LEU A 95 6.46 10.20 4.48
C LEU A 95 5.63 9.61 5.62
N TYR A 96 4.52 8.98 5.27
CA TYR A 96 3.59 8.39 6.23
C TYR A 96 3.78 6.89 6.38
N LEU A 97 4.10 6.20 5.29
CA LEU A 97 4.21 4.75 5.27
C LEU A 97 5.52 4.32 4.63
N ASP A 98 6.37 3.69 5.43
CA ASP A 98 7.63 3.11 4.95
C ASP A 98 7.36 1.70 4.40
N ILE A 99 6.73 1.65 3.23
CA ILE A 99 6.39 0.39 2.58
C ILE A 99 7.64 -0.40 2.20
N VAL A 100 8.72 0.30 1.86
CA VAL A 100 9.99 -0.34 1.48
C VAL A 100 10.54 -1.18 2.64
N SER A 101 10.62 -0.60 3.85
CA SER A 101 11.11 -1.33 5.02
C SER A 101 10.23 -2.51 5.37
N TRP A 102 8.91 -2.36 5.27
CA TRP A 102 8.00 -3.46 5.55
C TRP A 102 8.23 -4.62 4.59
N LEU A 103 8.32 -4.34 3.29
CA LEU A 103 8.55 -5.38 2.28
C LEU A 103 9.91 -6.03 2.44
N GLU A 104 10.94 -5.25 2.76
CA GLU A 104 12.28 -5.81 3.01
C GLU A 104 12.26 -6.79 4.18
N SER A 105 11.47 -6.51 5.21
CA SER A 105 11.35 -7.39 6.36
C SER A 105 10.69 -8.74 6.01
N LYS A 106 9.88 -8.77 4.93
CA LYS A 106 9.17 -9.96 4.52
C LYS A 106 10.03 -10.96 3.75
N ILE A 107 11.17 -10.52 3.21
CA ILE A 107 12.05 -11.37 2.39
C ILE A 107 13.39 -11.66 3.07
N GLN A 108 13.56 -11.27 4.29
CA GLN A 108 14.73 -11.61 5.11
C GLN A 108 14.66 -13.03 5.62
#